data_701481bd8cfc1daa304e2be7179e3b7a
#
_entry.id   701481bd8cfc1daa304e2be7179e3b7a
#
_cell.length_a   1.000
_cell.length_b   1.000
_cell.length_c   1.000
_cell.angle_alpha   90.00
_cell.angle_beta   90.00
_cell.angle_gamma   90.00
#
_symmetry.space_group_name_H-M   'P 1'
#
loop_
_entity.id
_entity.type
_entity.pdbx_description
1 polymer ?
#
loop_
_entity_poly.entity_id
_entity_poly.type
_entity_poly.pdbx_seq_one_letter_code
_entity_poly.pdbx_strand_id
1 'polypeptide(L)'
;MPRRVHGFKREVLPDPMYNSVLVTKLINNIMYDGKKGVAQKIVYDAFDIVKEKTGADALEQFRKALDNIMPNLEVKAVRRGGANYQVPMEVRAERRQTLGLRWLVTYARSRSDRTMCERLAAEILDAINNLGGAVKKKEDTHKMAEANKAFAHFKW
;
A
#
# COMPACT_ATOMS: atom_id res chain seq x y z
N MET A 1 16.12 -15.20 -24.78
CA MET A 1 15.56 -14.60 -23.55
C MET A 1 16.21 -15.23 -22.34
N PRO A 2 16.73 -14.48 -21.38
CA PRO A 2 17.30 -15.04 -20.16
C PRO A 2 16.20 -15.72 -19.35
N ARG A 3 16.39 -16.97 -18.95
CA ARG A 3 15.46 -17.75 -18.12
C ARG A 3 15.32 -17.22 -16.69
N ARG A 4 16.25 -16.38 -16.23
CA ARG A 4 16.22 -15.72 -14.92
C ARG A 4 16.32 -14.23 -15.16
N VAL A 5 15.22 -13.54 -14.97
CA VAL A 5 15.19 -12.08 -14.97
C VAL A 5 15.73 -11.60 -13.62
N HIS A 6 17.01 -11.27 -13.57
CA HIS A 6 17.51 -10.38 -12.52
C HIS A 6 17.06 -8.97 -12.91
N GLY A 7 15.85 -8.59 -12.46
CA GLY A 7 15.36 -7.23 -12.66
C GLY A 7 16.31 -6.25 -11.98
N PHE A 8 16.97 -5.40 -12.74
CA PHE A 8 17.68 -4.26 -12.19
C PHE A 8 16.65 -3.40 -11.45
N LYS A 9 16.83 -3.24 -10.15
CA LYS A 9 16.03 -2.28 -9.38
C LYS A 9 16.48 -0.89 -9.82
N ARG A 10 15.58 -0.18 -10.49
CA ARG A 10 15.82 1.24 -10.81
C ARG A 10 15.75 2.04 -9.52
N GLU A 11 16.72 2.92 -9.33
CA GLU A 11 16.68 3.89 -8.24
C GLU A 11 15.51 4.85 -8.43
N VAL A 12 14.76 5.06 -7.39
CA VAL A 12 13.63 6.00 -7.36
C VAL A 12 14.13 7.28 -6.71
N LEU A 13 14.16 8.37 -7.48
CA LEU A 13 14.53 9.68 -6.97
C LEU A 13 13.49 10.14 -5.95
N PRO A 14 13.91 10.84 -4.88
CA PRO A 14 13.01 11.42 -3.90
C PRO A 14 12.14 12.51 -4.54
N ASP A 15 10.97 12.74 -3.96
CA ASP A 15 10.07 13.81 -4.40
C ASP A 15 10.66 15.19 -4.07
N PRO A 16 10.60 16.17 -5.00
CA PRO A 16 11.23 17.48 -4.79
C PRO A 16 10.61 18.31 -3.66
N MET A 17 9.30 18.14 -3.36
CA MET A 17 8.61 18.91 -2.31
C MET A 17 8.86 18.32 -0.91
N TYR A 18 8.74 17.01 -0.77
CA TYR A 18 8.83 16.32 0.51
C TYR A 18 10.17 15.60 0.73
N ASN A 19 11.08 15.63 -0.23
CA ASN A 19 12.37 14.93 -0.23
C ASN A 19 12.25 13.46 0.24
N SER A 20 11.20 12.77 -0.20
CA SER A 20 10.85 11.43 0.23
C SER A 20 10.62 10.47 -0.94
N VAL A 21 11.36 9.37 -0.95
CA VAL A 21 11.16 8.26 -1.91
C VAL A 21 9.78 7.61 -1.76
N LEU A 22 9.23 7.62 -0.54
CA LEU A 22 7.92 7.05 -0.25
C LEU A 22 6.80 7.82 -0.98
N VAL A 23 6.90 9.16 -0.99
CA VAL A 23 5.96 10.03 -1.72
C VAL A 23 6.06 9.78 -3.22
N THR A 24 7.27 9.67 -3.77
CA THR A 24 7.46 9.33 -5.19
C THR A 24 6.82 7.98 -5.54
N LYS A 25 6.95 6.97 -4.68
CA LYS A 25 6.29 5.66 -4.88
C LYS A 25 4.77 5.78 -4.84
N LEU A 26 4.21 6.63 -3.96
CA LEU A 26 2.77 6.90 -3.92
C LEU A 26 2.30 7.56 -5.22
N ILE A 27 2.99 8.60 -5.68
CA ILE A 27 2.70 9.29 -6.95
C ILE A 27 2.70 8.29 -8.12
N ASN A 28 3.70 7.41 -8.19
CA ASN A 28 3.80 6.41 -9.23
C ASN A 28 2.65 5.37 -9.19
N ASN A 29 2.11 5.06 -8.00
CA ASN A 29 0.93 4.18 -7.86
C ASN A 29 -0.39 4.86 -8.24
N ILE A 30 -0.50 6.17 -8.05
CA ILE A 30 -1.70 6.95 -8.42
C ILE A 30 -1.70 7.27 -9.91
N MET A 31 -0.52 7.41 -10.52
CA MET A 31 -0.36 7.80 -11.91
C MET A 31 -1.07 6.85 -12.88
N TYR A 32 -1.79 7.43 -13.86
CA TYR A 32 -2.35 6.74 -15.02
C TYR A 32 -1.72 7.29 -16.31
N ASP A 33 -1.51 6.44 -17.29
CA ASP A 33 -1.08 6.79 -18.64
C ASP A 33 0.18 7.68 -18.70
N GLY A 34 1.06 7.54 -17.70
CA GLY A 34 2.27 8.36 -17.59
C GLY A 34 2.05 9.81 -17.19
N LYS A 35 0.84 10.22 -16.80
CA LYS A 35 0.49 11.60 -16.41
C LYS A 35 0.98 11.93 -15.00
N LYS A 36 2.32 12.01 -14.83
CA LYS A 36 2.97 12.19 -13.53
C LYS A 36 2.61 13.53 -12.89
N GLY A 37 2.57 14.64 -13.64
CA GLY A 37 2.26 15.96 -13.10
C GLY A 37 0.87 16.04 -12.45
N VAL A 38 -0.12 15.38 -13.06
CA VAL A 38 -1.48 15.29 -12.49
C VAL A 38 -1.47 14.48 -11.19
N ALA A 39 -0.75 13.35 -11.16
CA ALA A 39 -0.62 12.53 -9.97
C ALA A 39 0.11 13.25 -8.81
N GLN A 40 1.14 14.03 -9.12
CA GLN A 40 1.84 14.89 -8.15
C GLN A 40 0.88 15.90 -7.53
N LYS A 41 0.12 16.62 -8.35
CA LYS A 41 -0.86 17.60 -7.86
C LYS A 41 -1.89 16.93 -6.93
N ILE A 42 -2.43 15.78 -7.31
CA ILE A 42 -3.39 15.03 -6.49
C ILE A 42 -2.80 14.69 -5.11
N VAL A 43 -1.53 14.26 -5.05
CA VAL A 43 -0.89 13.90 -3.78
C VAL A 43 -0.64 15.14 -2.93
N TYR A 44 -0.18 16.23 -3.53
CA TYR A 44 0.11 17.48 -2.79
C TYR A 44 -1.18 18.08 -2.23
N ASP A 45 -2.23 18.20 -3.06
CA ASP A 45 -3.55 18.67 -2.61
C ASP A 45 -4.12 17.77 -1.49
N ALA A 46 -3.94 16.45 -1.58
CA ALA A 46 -4.38 15.52 -0.53
C ALA A 46 -3.59 15.72 0.77
N PHE A 47 -2.29 15.96 0.70
CA PHE A 47 -1.46 16.21 1.87
C PHE A 47 -1.79 17.56 2.53
N ASP A 48 -2.14 18.57 1.75
CA ASP A 48 -2.62 19.84 2.29
C ASP A 48 -3.92 19.66 3.07
N ILE A 49 -4.89 18.89 2.54
CA ILE A 49 -6.13 18.54 3.25
C ILE A 49 -5.83 17.77 4.55
N VAL A 50 -4.91 16.81 4.53
CA VAL A 50 -4.52 16.07 5.74
C VAL A 50 -3.90 17.00 6.77
N LYS A 51 -3.01 17.91 6.35
CA LYS A 51 -2.38 18.90 7.23
C LYS A 51 -3.41 19.84 7.86
N GLU A 52 -4.37 20.35 7.09
CA GLU A 52 -5.46 21.19 7.59
C GLU A 52 -6.31 20.50 8.65
N LYS A 53 -6.65 19.23 8.41
CA LYS A 53 -7.54 18.46 9.32
C LYS A 53 -6.83 17.93 10.57
N THR A 54 -5.53 17.62 10.48
CA THR A 54 -4.77 17.04 11.60
C THR A 54 -3.95 18.09 12.37
N GLY A 55 -3.65 19.23 11.76
CA GLY A 55 -2.74 20.23 12.32
C GLY A 55 -1.28 19.77 12.45
N ALA A 56 -0.93 18.59 11.91
CA ALA A 56 0.38 17.97 12.01
C ALA A 56 1.06 17.84 10.63
N ASP A 57 2.34 17.48 10.60
CA ASP A 57 3.05 17.27 9.35
C ASP A 57 2.44 16.13 8.52
N ALA A 58 2.05 16.45 7.28
CA ALA A 58 1.37 15.51 6.40
C ALA A 58 2.22 14.27 6.07
N LEU A 59 3.54 14.41 5.99
CA LEU A 59 4.44 13.29 5.72
C LEU A 59 4.48 12.30 6.89
N GLU A 60 4.52 12.79 8.12
CA GLU A 60 4.48 11.95 9.32
C GLU A 60 3.14 11.24 9.45
N GLN A 61 2.05 11.95 9.21
CA GLN A 61 0.71 11.36 9.22
C GLN A 61 0.56 10.28 8.13
N PHE A 62 1.09 10.52 6.95
CA PHE A 62 1.11 9.53 5.89
C PHE A 62 1.93 8.29 6.25
N ARG A 63 3.10 8.44 6.88
CA ARG A 63 3.90 7.31 7.36
C ARG A 63 3.13 6.48 8.39
N LYS A 64 2.50 7.15 9.37
CA LYS A 64 1.66 6.49 10.38
C LYS A 64 0.50 5.71 9.74
N ALA A 65 -0.21 6.34 8.81
CA ALA A 65 -1.28 5.66 8.06
C ALA A 65 -0.77 4.43 7.31
N LEU A 66 0.38 4.56 6.63
CA LEU A 66 0.96 3.45 5.88
C LEU A 66 1.39 2.30 6.79
N ASP A 67 1.99 2.57 7.95
CA ASP A 67 2.35 1.56 8.95
C ASP A 67 1.12 0.78 9.43
N ASN A 68 -0.01 1.47 9.59
CA ASN A 68 -1.28 0.84 9.95
C ASN A 68 -1.85 -0.04 8.83
N ILE A 69 -1.58 0.25 7.56
CA ILE A 69 -2.06 -0.51 6.40
C ILE A 69 -1.13 -1.69 6.05
N MET A 70 0.17 -1.54 6.27
CA MET A 70 1.15 -2.55 5.83
C MET A 70 0.93 -3.91 6.50
N PRO A 71 0.79 -5.02 5.74
CA PRO A 71 0.61 -6.35 6.31
C PRO A 71 1.93 -6.98 6.74
N ASN A 72 1.91 -7.77 7.80
CA ASN A 72 3.04 -8.60 8.22
C ASN A 72 3.00 -9.99 7.57
N LEU A 73 1.79 -10.49 7.28
CA LEU A 73 1.55 -11.80 6.71
C LEU A 73 0.78 -11.68 5.40
N GLU A 74 1.07 -12.58 4.47
CA GLU A 74 0.28 -12.82 3.26
C GLU A 74 0.06 -14.32 3.07
N VAL A 75 -0.92 -14.67 2.26
CA VAL A 75 -1.22 -16.06 1.92
C VAL A 75 -0.79 -16.31 0.48
N LYS A 76 -0.01 -17.38 0.27
CA LYS A 76 0.44 -17.81 -1.05
C LYS A 76 -0.12 -19.20 -1.37
N ALA A 77 -0.70 -19.34 -2.56
CA ALA A 77 -1.14 -20.65 -3.03
C ALA A 77 0.07 -21.52 -3.40
N VAL A 78 0.15 -22.71 -2.80
CA VAL A 78 1.17 -23.73 -3.08
C VAL A 78 0.45 -25.00 -3.51
N ARG A 79 0.85 -25.57 -4.66
CA ARG A 79 0.28 -26.83 -5.15
C ARG A 79 1.09 -28.01 -4.62
N ARG A 80 0.42 -28.91 -3.92
CA ARG A 80 0.98 -30.15 -3.39
C ARG A 80 0.03 -31.31 -3.63
N GLY A 81 0.52 -32.42 -4.19
CA GLY A 81 -0.28 -33.62 -4.42
C GLY A 81 -1.55 -33.41 -5.26
N GLY A 82 -1.56 -32.44 -6.18
CA GLY A 82 -2.72 -32.09 -7.00
C GLY A 82 -3.69 -31.09 -6.37
N ALA A 83 -3.59 -30.80 -5.07
CA ALA A 83 -4.41 -29.80 -4.37
C ALA A 83 -3.67 -28.48 -4.19
N ASN A 84 -4.43 -27.37 -4.16
CA ASN A 84 -3.90 -26.04 -3.89
C ASN A 84 -4.13 -25.70 -2.42
N TYR A 85 -3.06 -25.45 -1.69
CA TYR A 85 -3.09 -25.02 -0.29
C TYR A 85 -2.72 -23.55 -0.19
N GLN A 86 -3.41 -22.82 0.68
CA GLN A 86 -3.08 -21.45 1.01
C GLN A 86 -2.12 -21.43 2.19
N VAL A 87 -0.85 -21.09 1.93
CA VAL A 87 0.22 -21.12 2.93
C VAL A 87 0.51 -19.71 3.43
N PRO A 88 0.40 -19.44 4.74
CA PRO A 88 0.76 -18.14 5.30
C PRO A 88 2.28 -17.94 5.26
N MET A 89 2.69 -16.75 4.86
CA MET A 89 4.10 -16.37 4.75
C MET A 89 4.32 -14.96 5.29
N GLU A 90 5.47 -14.75 5.90
CA GLU A 90 5.91 -13.40 6.27
C GLU A 90 6.23 -12.57 5.03
N VAL A 91 5.84 -11.31 5.05
CA VAL A 91 6.04 -10.39 3.94
C VAL A 91 7.35 -9.63 4.13
N ARG A 92 8.21 -9.63 3.11
CA ARG A 92 9.47 -8.85 3.12
C ARG A 92 9.16 -7.35 3.20
N ALA A 93 10.03 -6.55 3.83
CA ALA A 93 9.82 -5.11 4.06
C ALA A 93 9.47 -4.32 2.78
N GLU A 94 10.16 -4.56 1.67
CA GLU A 94 9.88 -3.90 0.39
C GLU A 94 8.48 -4.25 -0.15
N ARG A 95 8.06 -5.49 0.01
CA ARG A 95 6.74 -5.95 -0.44
C ARG A 95 5.64 -5.42 0.48
N ARG A 96 5.89 -5.34 1.80
CA ARG A 96 4.97 -4.71 2.76
C ARG A 96 4.64 -3.28 2.32
N GLN A 97 5.68 -2.48 2.03
CA GLN A 97 5.53 -1.11 1.54
C GLN A 97 4.73 -1.07 0.24
N THR A 98 5.05 -1.95 -0.72
CA THR A 98 4.36 -2.01 -2.02
C THR A 98 2.88 -2.38 -1.86
N LEU A 99 2.56 -3.36 -1.00
CA LEU A 99 1.18 -3.76 -0.72
C LEU A 99 0.42 -2.63 -0.02
N GLY A 100 1.01 -1.99 0.98
CA GLY A 100 0.40 -0.87 1.69
C GLY A 100 0.03 0.28 0.76
N LEU A 101 0.95 0.71 -0.10
CA LEU A 101 0.70 1.75 -1.09
C LEU A 101 -0.38 1.36 -2.11
N ARG A 102 -0.33 0.11 -2.59
CA ARG A 102 -1.33 -0.40 -3.54
C ARG A 102 -2.73 -0.43 -2.91
N TRP A 103 -2.85 -0.93 -1.70
CA TRP A 103 -4.15 -0.99 -1.01
C TRP A 103 -4.68 0.40 -0.70
N LEU A 104 -3.85 1.31 -0.19
CA LEU A 104 -4.24 2.70 0.03
C LEU A 104 -4.84 3.31 -1.24
N VAL A 105 -4.16 3.22 -2.37
CA VAL A 105 -4.64 3.79 -3.64
C VAL A 105 -5.90 3.09 -4.16
N THR A 106 -5.97 1.75 -4.03
CA THR A 106 -7.12 0.98 -4.49
C THR A 106 -8.38 1.36 -3.71
N TYR A 107 -8.28 1.45 -2.37
CA TYR A 107 -9.43 1.80 -1.54
C TYR A 107 -9.77 3.29 -1.60
N ALA A 108 -8.78 4.16 -1.75
CA ALA A 108 -9.06 5.57 -2.06
C ALA A 108 -9.88 5.72 -3.34
N ARG A 109 -9.56 4.97 -4.41
CA ARG A 109 -10.32 5.00 -5.67
C ARG A 109 -11.76 4.49 -5.54
N SER A 110 -12.03 3.58 -4.62
CA SER A 110 -13.36 3.01 -4.39
C SER A 110 -14.26 3.90 -3.52
N ARG A 111 -13.75 5.00 -2.96
CA ARG A 111 -14.54 5.94 -2.17
C ARG A 111 -15.49 6.76 -3.05
N SER A 112 -16.56 7.26 -2.46
CA SER A 112 -17.60 8.04 -3.11
C SER A 112 -17.35 9.57 -3.14
N ASP A 113 -16.26 10.04 -2.50
CA ASP A 113 -15.91 11.46 -2.49
C ASP A 113 -15.69 12.00 -3.91
N ARG A 114 -15.85 13.30 -4.11
CA ARG A 114 -15.91 13.92 -5.44
C ARG A 114 -14.58 13.81 -6.20
N THR A 115 -13.47 14.23 -5.59
CA THR A 115 -12.15 14.30 -6.24
C THR A 115 -11.20 13.24 -5.71
N MET A 116 -10.19 12.87 -6.51
CA MET A 116 -9.21 11.86 -6.07
C MET A 116 -8.35 12.36 -4.90
N CYS A 117 -8.07 13.66 -4.80
CA CYS A 117 -7.35 14.24 -3.66
C CYS A 117 -8.15 14.11 -2.36
N GLU A 118 -9.46 14.39 -2.40
CA GLU A 118 -10.36 14.21 -1.24
C GLU A 118 -10.43 12.73 -0.82
N ARG A 119 -10.60 11.81 -1.78
CA ARG A 119 -10.62 10.36 -1.55
C ARG A 119 -9.34 9.86 -0.89
N LEU A 120 -8.19 10.31 -1.39
CA LEU A 120 -6.90 9.92 -0.85
C LEU A 120 -6.70 10.48 0.56
N ALA A 121 -7.02 11.76 0.77
CA ALA A 121 -6.93 12.40 2.08
C ALA A 121 -7.84 11.72 3.11
N ALA A 122 -9.08 11.41 2.74
CA ALA A 122 -10.03 10.73 3.60
C ALA A 122 -9.55 9.31 3.97
N GLU A 123 -9.01 8.53 3.01
CA GLU A 123 -8.49 7.20 3.30
C GLU A 123 -7.24 7.25 4.20
N ILE A 124 -6.36 8.26 4.05
CA ILE A 124 -5.22 8.47 4.94
C ILE A 124 -5.70 8.80 6.36
N LEU A 125 -6.66 9.70 6.51
CA LEU A 125 -7.20 10.08 7.81
C LEU A 125 -7.87 8.91 8.53
N ASP A 126 -8.65 8.11 7.82
CA ASP A 126 -9.26 6.89 8.37
C ASP A 126 -8.17 5.88 8.78
N ALA A 127 -7.14 5.70 7.95
CA ALA A 127 -6.05 4.78 8.24
C ALA A 127 -5.21 5.19 9.47
N ILE A 128 -5.05 6.49 9.75
CA ILE A 128 -4.40 6.98 10.97
C ILE A 128 -5.12 6.48 12.22
N ASN A 129 -6.46 6.39 12.14
CA ASN A 129 -7.33 5.94 13.22
C ASN A 129 -7.61 4.42 13.18
N ASN A 130 -6.84 3.66 12.39
CA ASN A 130 -7.07 2.22 12.14
C ASN A 130 -8.47 1.91 11.57
N LEU A 131 -9.01 2.81 10.78
CA LEU A 131 -10.26 2.67 10.05
C LEU A 131 -10.01 2.65 8.55
N GLY A 132 -11.08 2.50 7.77
CA GLY A 132 -11.01 2.55 6.31
C GLY A 132 -10.81 1.20 5.62
N GLY A 133 -10.99 1.20 4.32
CA GLY A 133 -10.97 -0.01 3.50
C GLY A 133 -9.60 -0.67 3.40
N ALA A 134 -8.54 0.13 3.37
CA ALA A 134 -7.17 -0.35 3.29
C ALA A 134 -6.74 -1.10 4.57
N VAL A 135 -7.11 -0.59 5.75
CA VAL A 135 -6.86 -1.26 7.04
C VAL A 135 -7.69 -2.53 7.14
N LYS A 136 -8.97 -2.49 6.78
CA LYS A 136 -9.81 -3.69 6.72
C LYS A 136 -9.22 -4.78 5.83
N LYS A 137 -8.66 -4.41 4.68
CA LYS A 137 -7.97 -5.38 3.79
C LYS A 137 -6.78 -6.05 4.47
N LYS A 138 -5.99 -5.30 5.24
CA LYS A 138 -4.91 -5.87 6.05
C LYS A 138 -5.45 -6.89 7.05
N GLU A 139 -6.51 -6.51 7.80
CA GLU A 139 -7.12 -7.40 8.80
C GLU A 139 -7.67 -8.68 8.16
N ASP A 140 -8.37 -8.57 7.04
CA ASP A 140 -8.90 -9.71 6.30
C ASP A 140 -7.76 -10.64 5.82
N THR A 141 -6.65 -10.05 5.35
CA THR A 141 -5.47 -10.82 4.95
C THR A 141 -4.83 -11.55 6.13
N HIS A 142 -4.74 -10.90 7.29
CA HIS A 142 -4.22 -11.50 8.51
C HIS A 142 -5.16 -12.61 9.04
N LYS A 143 -6.49 -12.40 9.02
CA LYS A 143 -7.48 -13.43 9.36
C LYS A 143 -7.37 -14.65 8.46
N MET A 144 -7.20 -14.44 7.14
CA MET A 144 -6.97 -15.54 6.20
C MET A 144 -5.66 -16.29 6.50
N ALA A 145 -4.59 -15.57 6.85
CA ALA A 145 -3.31 -16.18 7.20
C ALA A 145 -3.42 -17.01 8.50
N GLU A 146 -4.16 -16.52 9.48
CA GLU A 146 -4.40 -17.21 10.75
C GLU A 146 -5.26 -18.46 10.55
N ALA A 147 -6.35 -18.38 9.80
CA ALA A 147 -7.20 -19.51 9.46
C ALA A 147 -6.45 -20.64 8.73
N ASN A 148 -5.43 -20.28 7.95
CA ASN A 148 -4.59 -21.23 7.21
C ASN A 148 -3.28 -21.60 7.94
N LYS A 149 -3.14 -21.25 9.22
CA LYS A 149 -1.92 -21.48 10.00
C LYS A 149 -1.51 -22.96 10.05
N ALA A 150 -2.48 -23.86 10.01
CA ALA A 150 -2.24 -25.32 9.97
C ALA A 150 -1.40 -25.76 8.75
N PHE A 151 -1.43 -25.01 7.65
CA PHE A 151 -0.67 -25.30 6.43
C PHE A 151 0.72 -24.60 6.38
N ALA A 152 1.13 -23.93 7.44
CA ALA A 152 2.42 -23.24 7.50
C ALA A 152 3.62 -24.16 7.27
N HIS A 153 3.51 -25.44 7.65
CA HIS A 153 4.55 -26.45 7.44
C HIS A 153 4.77 -26.81 5.96
N PHE A 154 3.88 -26.45 5.07
CA PHE A 154 4.09 -26.58 3.61
C PHE A 154 5.01 -25.49 3.04
N LYS A 155 5.42 -24.53 3.87
CA LYS A 155 6.48 -23.54 3.55
C LYS A 155 7.82 -24.30 3.52
N TRP A 156 8.54 -24.15 2.45
CA TRP A 156 9.91 -24.70 2.21
C TRP A 156 10.80 -23.58 1.75
#